data_32d7d6a36420b721b8daa78e5ea405ec
#
_entry.id   32d7d6a36420b721b8daa78e5ea405ec
#
_cell.length_a   1.000
_cell.length_b   1.000
_cell.length_c   1.000
_cell.angle_alpha   90.00
_cell.angle_beta   90.00
_cell.angle_gamma   90.00
#
_symmetry.space_group_name_H-M   'P 1'
#
loop_
_entity.id
_entity.type
_entity.pdbx_description
1 polymer ?
#
loop_
_entity_poly.entity_id
_entity_poly.type
_entity_poly.pdbx_seq_one_letter_code
_entity_poly.pdbx_strand_id
1 'polypeptide(L)'
;MAIERTFSIIKPDAVAKNIIGDIYSRFEKNGLSIVAAKMLHLSKEQAEGFYAEHSERGFFNDLIAFMISGPVIMQVLEGENAVAKHREIMGATNPKEAAAGTIRADFANSIDENAVHGSDALATAAREISFFFSDDELCARTR
;
A
#
# COMPACT_ATOMS: atom_id res chain seq x y z
N MET A 1 17.92 -9.69 -12.48
CA MET A 1 17.26 -8.38 -12.32
C MET A 1 15.88 -8.46 -12.91
N ALA A 2 14.90 -8.67 -12.07
CA ALA A 2 13.51 -8.78 -12.51
C ALA A 2 12.79 -7.46 -12.26
N ILE A 3 12.18 -6.90 -13.29
CA ILE A 3 11.27 -5.77 -13.15
C ILE A 3 9.94 -6.34 -12.70
N GLU A 4 9.45 -5.84 -11.57
CA GLU A 4 8.23 -6.29 -10.93
C GLU A 4 7.26 -5.14 -10.73
N ARG A 5 5.99 -5.47 -10.56
CA ARG A 5 4.97 -4.52 -10.10
C ARG A 5 4.43 -4.98 -8.77
N THR A 6 4.21 -4.04 -7.87
CA THR A 6 3.60 -4.32 -6.57
C THR A 6 2.46 -3.35 -6.31
N PHE A 7 1.52 -3.77 -5.48
CA PHE A 7 0.37 -2.96 -5.10
C PHE A 7 0.63 -2.32 -3.74
N SER A 8 0.27 -1.05 -3.62
CA SER A 8 0.51 -0.26 -2.40
C SER A 8 -0.72 0.59 -2.10
N ILE A 9 -1.01 0.76 -0.82
CA ILE A 9 -2.06 1.68 -0.36
C ILE A 9 -1.46 2.59 0.70
N ILE A 10 -1.75 3.88 0.60
CA ILE A 10 -1.55 4.82 1.70
C ILE A 10 -2.89 4.86 2.43
N LYS A 11 -2.89 4.41 3.68
CA LYS A 11 -4.09 4.18 4.48
C LYS A 11 -4.69 5.48 5.01
N PRO A 12 -5.94 5.46 5.53
CA PRO A 12 -6.61 6.69 5.94
C PRO A 12 -5.86 7.51 6.99
N ASP A 13 -5.14 6.86 7.89
CA ASP A 13 -4.36 7.58 8.92
C ASP A 13 -3.26 8.42 8.30
N ALA A 14 -2.56 7.89 7.31
CA ALA A 14 -1.48 8.62 6.63
C ALA A 14 -2.04 9.69 5.68
N VAL A 15 -3.14 9.41 4.98
CA VAL A 15 -3.80 10.42 4.16
C VAL A 15 -4.23 11.60 5.04
N ALA A 16 -4.80 11.32 6.21
CA ALA A 16 -5.24 12.37 7.14
C ALA A 16 -4.07 13.22 7.66
N LYS A 17 -2.88 12.65 7.75
CA LYS A 17 -1.68 13.40 8.15
C LYS A 17 -1.12 14.29 7.05
N ASN A 18 -1.66 14.16 5.84
CA ASN A 18 -1.27 14.99 4.70
C ASN A 18 0.21 14.78 4.29
N ILE A 19 0.64 13.52 4.28
CA ILE A 19 2.02 13.12 4.00
C ILE A 19 2.16 12.26 2.73
N ILE A 20 1.17 12.28 1.84
CA ILE A 20 1.21 11.51 0.59
C ILE A 20 2.48 11.83 -0.20
N GLY A 21 2.82 13.11 -0.30
CA GLY A 21 4.01 13.54 -1.05
C GLY A 21 5.31 13.01 -0.49
N ASP A 22 5.45 12.97 0.84
CA ASP A 22 6.63 12.40 1.48
C ASP A 22 6.75 10.90 1.17
N ILE A 23 5.64 10.17 1.29
CA ILE A 23 5.62 8.73 1.02
C ILE A 23 5.97 8.47 -0.44
N TYR A 24 5.38 9.20 -1.38
CA TYR A 24 5.68 9.06 -2.81
C TYR A 24 7.15 9.38 -3.11
N SER A 25 7.69 10.41 -2.45
CA SER A 25 9.11 10.75 -2.59
C SER A 25 10.01 9.57 -2.19
N ARG A 26 9.66 8.86 -1.13
CA ARG A 26 10.44 7.69 -0.68
C ARG A 26 10.40 6.55 -1.70
N PHE A 27 9.26 6.34 -2.35
CA PHE A 27 9.17 5.35 -3.43
C PHE A 27 10.10 5.73 -4.58
N GLU A 28 9.99 6.95 -5.06
CA GLU A 28 10.75 7.41 -6.23
C GLU A 28 12.25 7.48 -5.96
N LYS A 29 12.66 7.94 -4.78
CA LYS A 29 14.07 7.99 -4.41
C LYS A 29 14.71 6.62 -4.31
N ASN A 30 13.92 5.59 -4.10
CA ASN A 30 14.39 4.21 -4.00
C ASN A 30 14.22 3.43 -5.30
N GLY A 31 13.92 4.11 -6.40
CA GLY A 31 13.87 3.49 -7.72
C GLY A 31 12.56 2.81 -8.07
N LEU A 32 11.48 3.12 -7.35
CA LEU A 32 10.15 2.62 -7.69
C LEU A 32 9.39 3.69 -8.45
N SER A 33 8.90 3.32 -9.63
CA SER A 33 8.09 4.23 -10.48
C SER A 33 6.61 3.99 -10.24
N ILE A 34 5.85 5.07 -10.16
CA ILE A 34 4.39 4.97 -10.06
C ILE A 34 3.86 4.79 -11.47
N VAL A 35 3.15 3.70 -11.73
CA VAL A 35 2.57 3.40 -13.04
C VAL A 35 1.03 3.45 -13.02
N ALA A 36 0.43 3.58 -11.87
CA ALA A 36 -1.01 3.83 -11.71
C ALA A 36 -1.24 4.38 -10.31
N ALA A 37 -2.24 5.25 -10.17
CA ALA A 37 -2.60 5.81 -8.87
C ALA A 37 -4.05 6.27 -8.91
N LYS A 38 -4.78 6.06 -7.82
CA LYS A 38 -6.12 6.62 -7.67
C LYS A 38 -6.46 6.79 -6.19
N MET A 39 -7.24 7.80 -5.90
CA MET A 39 -7.74 8.05 -4.56
C MET A 39 -9.20 7.61 -4.49
N LEU A 40 -9.55 6.84 -3.47
CA LEU A 40 -10.90 6.36 -3.25
C LEU A 40 -11.25 6.44 -1.77
N HIS A 41 -12.51 6.69 -1.49
CA HIS A 41 -13.06 6.40 -0.17
C HIS A 41 -13.73 5.03 -0.30
N LEU A 42 -13.10 3.99 0.25
CA LEU A 42 -13.57 2.62 0.06
C LEU A 42 -14.96 2.42 0.65
N SER A 43 -15.79 1.66 -0.07
CA SER A 43 -17.04 1.16 0.50
C SER A 43 -16.72 -0.03 1.41
N LYS A 44 -17.66 -0.37 2.28
CA LYS A 44 -17.52 -1.56 3.12
C LYS A 44 -17.31 -2.81 2.28
N GLU A 45 -18.08 -2.92 1.19
CA GLU A 45 -18.00 -4.07 0.28
C GLU A 45 -16.62 -4.18 -0.38
N GLN A 46 -16.06 -3.06 -0.82
CA GLN A 46 -14.72 -3.04 -1.41
C GLN A 46 -13.66 -3.48 -0.40
N ALA A 47 -13.73 -2.96 0.81
CA ALA A 47 -12.76 -3.30 1.85
C ALA A 47 -12.89 -4.76 2.25
N GLU A 48 -14.09 -5.26 2.44
CA GLU A 48 -14.33 -6.67 2.78
C GLU A 48 -13.85 -7.61 1.67
N GLY A 49 -14.07 -7.26 0.42
CA GLY A 49 -13.60 -8.05 -0.71
C GLY A 49 -12.09 -8.07 -0.82
N PHE A 50 -11.45 -6.93 -0.63
CA PHE A 50 -9.99 -6.85 -0.70
C PHE A 50 -9.31 -7.67 0.39
N TYR A 51 -9.83 -7.62 1.61
CA TYR A 51 -9.30 -8.34 2.76
C TYR A 51 -10.00 -9.67 3.04
N ALA A 52 -10.68 -10.24 2.05
CA ALA A 52 -11.51 -11.45 2.24
C ALA A 52 -10.75 -12.62 2.85
N GLU A 53 -9.46 -12.76 2.56
CA GLU A 53 -8.62 -13.82 3.13
C GLU A 53 -8.45 -13.71 4.65
N HIS A 54 -8.78 -12.55 5.22
CA HIS A 54 -8.71 -12.30 6.66
C HIS A 54 -10.08 -12.35 7.34
N SER A 55 -11.15 -12.73 6.62
CA SER A 55 -12.52 -12.65 7.11
C SER A 55 -12.77 -13.46 8.39
N GLU A 56 -11.99 -14.51 8.61
CA GLU A 56 -12.08 -15.36 9.79
C GLU A 56 -11.26 -14.84 10.98
N ARG A 57 -10.48 -13.76 10.78
CA ARG A 57 -9.62 -13.20 11.81
C ARG A 57 -10.39 -12.30 12.77
N GLY A 58 -10.04 -12.32 14.06
CA GLY A 58 -10.70 -11.50 15.07
C GLY A 58 -10.58 -10.00 14.80
N PHE A 59 -9.52 -9.55 14.12
CA PHE A 59 -9.32 -8.14 13.80
C PHE A 59 -10.04 -7.68 12.53
N PHE A 60 -10.73 -8.57 11.82
CA PHE A 60 -11.29 -8.25 10.49
C PHE A 60 -12.22 -7.04 10.52
N ASN A 61 -13.20 -7.03 11.44
CA ASN A 61 -14.17 -5.94 11.50
C ASN A 61 -13.52 -4.60 11.84
N ASP A 62 -12.54 -4.61 12.71
CA ASP A 62 -11.79 -3.39 13.06
C ASP A 62 -10.95 -2.90 11.89
N LEU A 63 -10.33 -3.81 11.15
CA LEU A 63 -9.58 -3.48 9.95
C LEU A 63 -10.48 -2.82 8.91
N ILE A 64 -11.65 -3.40 8.65
CA ILE A 64 -12.59 -2.86 7.68
C ILE A 64 -13.07 -1.47 8.12
N ALA A 65 -13.46 -1.31 9.39
CA ALA A 65 -13.91 -0.03 9.92
C ALA A 65 -12.81 1.03 9.75
N PHE A 66 -11.56 0.68 9.99
CA PHE A 66 -10.44 1.59 9.82
C PHE A 66 -10.25 1.96 8.34
N MET A 67 -10.26 0.99 7.44
CA MET A 67 -10.00 1.24 6.01
C MET A 67 -11.08 2.07 5.34
N ILE A 68 -12.30 2.08 5.86
CA ILE A 68 -13.39 2.90 5.33
C ILE A 68 -13.57 4.22 6.09
N SER A 69 -12.73 4.49 7.08
CA SER A 69 -12.87 5.69 7.92
C SER A 69 -12.51 6.99 7.22
N GLY A 70 -11.83 6.91 6.09
CA GLY A 70 -11.43 8.07 5.30
C GLY A 70 -10.87 7.63 3.95
N PRO A 71 -10.54 8.61 3.08
CA PRO A 71 -9.95 8.29 1.78
C PRO A 71 -8.61 7.59 1.91
N VAL A 72 -8.34 6.71 0.95
CA VAL A 72 -7.04 6.08 0.75
C VAL A 72 -6.53 6.47 -0.62
N ILE A 73 -5.22 6.39 -0.82
CA ILE A 73 -4.67 6.47 -2.16
C ILE A 73 -3.95 5.16 -2.43
N MET A 74 -4.23 4.58 -3.59
CA MET A 74 -3.63 3.32 -3.99
C MET A 74 -2.84 3.50 -5.25
N GLN A 75 -1.75 2.78 -5.36
CA GLN A 75 -0.83 2.91 -6.48
C GLN A 75 -0.21 1.57 -6.83
N VAL A 76 0.18 1.46 -8.09
CA VAL A 76 0.98 0.36 -8.59
C VAL A 76 2.39 0.89 -8.78
N LEU A 77 3.36 0.23 -8.18
CA LEU A 77 4.77 0.61 -8.22
C LEU A 77 5.54 -0.40 -9.05
N GLU A 78 6.46 0.08 -9.87
CA GLU A 78 7.26 -0.76 -10.76
C GLU A 78 8.73 -0.49 -10.54
N GLY A 79 9.54 -1.55 -10.53
CA GLY A 79 10.98 -1.45 -10.40
C GLY A 79 11.61 -2.82 -10.21
N GLU A 80 12.94 -2.84 -10.07
CA GLU A 80 13.65 -4.08 -9.78
C GLU A 80 13.28 -4.56 -8.38
N ASN A 81 12.87 -5.82 -8.27
CA ASN A 81 12.49 -6.44 -6.99
C ASN A 81 11.46 -5.58 -6.23
N ALA A 82 10.45 -5.06 -6.94
CA ALA A 82 9.53 -4.07 -6.39
C ALA A 82 8.84 -4.54 -5.11
N VAL A 83 8.43 -5.80 -5.04
CA VAL A 83 7.75 -6.33 -3.84
C VAL A 83 8.65 -6.21 -2.61
N ALA A 84 9.86 -6.76 -2.69
CA ALA A 84 10.81 -6.73 -1.56
C ALA A 84 11.24 -5.31 -1.23
N LYS A 85 11.54 -4.51 -2.25
CA LYS A 85 11.98 -3.13 -2.06
C LYS A 85 10.90 -2.29 -1.39
N HIS A 86 9.65 -2.43 -1.81
CA HIS A 86 8.53 -1.71 -1.21
C HIS A 86 8.39 -2.08 0.27
N ARG A 87 8.53 -3.36 0.60
CA ARG A 87 8.43 -3.80 1.98
C ARG A 87 9.56 -3.24 2.85
N GLU A 88 10.77 -3.12 2.30
CA GLU A 88 11.88 -2.47 3.00
C GLU A 88 11.58 -0.99 3.27
N ILE A 89 11.02 -0.30 2.30
CA ILE A 89 10.66 1.12 2.44
C ILE A 89 9.57 1.31 3.48
N MET A 90 8.57 0.41 3.51
CA MET A 90 7.50 0.47 4.50
C MET A 90 7.99 0.23 5.92
N GLY A 91 8.89 -0.73 6.11
CA GLY A 91 9.33 -1.14 7.42
C GLY A 91 8.45 -2.22 8.04
N ALA A 92 8.82 -2.67 9.24
CA ALA A 92 8.09 -3.71 9.96
C ALA A 92 6.65 -3.28 10.26
N THR A 93 5.75 -4.26 10.26
CA THR A 93 4.31 -4.04 10.53
C THR A 93 4.08 -3.28 11.84
N ASN A 94 4.83 -3.63 12.88
CA ASN A 94 4.81 -2.90 14.13
C ASN A 94 5.78 -1.72 14.02
N PRO A 95 5.31 -0.46 14.09
CA PRO A 95 6.19 0.69 13.96
C PRO A 95 7.29 0.77 15.02
N LYS A 96 7.07 0.17 16.19
CA LYS A 96 8.09 0.13 17.24
C LYS A 96 9.28 -0.76 16.87
N GLU A 97 9.07 -1.69 15.95
CA GLU A 97 10.11 -2.60 15.46
C GLU A 97 10.66 -2.18 14.09
N ALA A 98 10.07 -1.16 13.48
CA ALA A 98 10.47 -0.69 12.17
C ALA A 98 11.81 0.06 12.24
N ALA A 99 12.69 -0.21 11.28
CA ALA A 99 13.98 0.46 11.21
C ALA A 99 13.83 1.96 10.97
N ALA A 100 14.73 2.74 11.55
CA ALA A 100 14.73 4.18 11.36
C ALA A 100 14.76 4.54 9.86
N GLY A 101 13.99 5.55 9.47
CA GLY A 101 13.89 6.01 8.08
C GLY A 101 12.84 5.30 7.26
N THR A 102 12.21 4.25 7.78
CA THR A 102 11.08 3.60 7.10
C THR A 102 9.80 4.41 7.30
N ILE A 103 8.83 4.19 6.41
CA ILE A 103 7.55 4.90 6.48
C ILE A 103 6.87 4.66 7.82
N ARG A 104 6.82 3.40 8.24
CA ARG A 104 6.13 3.05 9.49
C ARG A 104 6.83 3.58 10.73
N ALA A 105 8.17 3.58 10.73
CA ALA A 105 8.92 4.18 11.85
C ALA A 105 8.62 5.66 11.99
N ASP A 106 8.50 6.36 10.87
CA ASP A 106 8.35 7.82 10.88
C ASP A 106 6.89 8.27 11.04
N PHE A 107 5.92 7.52 10.52
CA PHE A 107 4.55 8.01 10.38
C PHE A 107 3.47 7.13 10.98
N ALA A 108 3.73 5.86 11.27
CA ALA A 108 2.69 4.98 11.79
C ALA A 108 2.43 5.24 13.27
N ASN A 109 1.16 5.19 13.65
CA ASN A 109 0.76 5.40 15.06
C ASN A 109 0.84 4.10 15.86
N SER A 110 0.49 2.97 15.23
CA SER A 110 0.38 1.68 15.90
C SER A 110 0.37 0.56 14.85
N ILE A 111 0.27 -0.68 15.28
CA ILE A 111 0.11 -1.82 14.37
C ILE A 111 -1.18 -1.68 13.56
N ASP A 112 -2.25 -1.20 14.20
CA ASP A 112 -3.56 -1.06 13.55
C ASP A 112 -3.60 0.14 12.60
N GLU A 113 -2.92 1.23 12.96
CA GLU A 113 -2.82 2.43 12.15
C GLU A 113 -1.38 2.59 11.67
N ASN A 114 -0.99 1.72 10.74
CA ASN A 114 0.41 1.60 10.32
C ASN A 114 0.74 2.22 8.96
N ALA A 115 -0.04 3.18 8.55
CA ALA A 115 0.20 4.11 7.44
C ALA A 115 0.08 3.52 6.04
N VAL A 116 0.62 2.35 5.77
CA VAL A 116 0.72 1.82 4.41
C VAL A 116 0.47 0.32 4.35
N HIS A 117 0.06 -0.13 3.16
CA HIS A 117 -0.08 -1.54 2.81
C HIS A 117 0.76 -1.84 1.59
N GLY A 118 1.36 -3.01 1.53
CA GLY A 118 2.04 -3.51 0.35
C GLY A 118 1.82 -5.00 0.19
N SER A 119 1.84 -5.45 -1.05
CA SER A 119 1.74 -6.87 -1.35
C SER A 119 2.94 -7.61 -0.79
N ASP A 120 2.74 -8.86 -0.36
CA ASP A 120 3.79 -9.66 0.25
C ASP A 120 4.48 -10.62 -0.73
N ALA A 121 3.92 -10.80 -1.93
CA ALA A 121 4.49 -11.68 -2.95
C ALA A 121 3.97 -11.26 -4.33
N LEU A 122 4.60 -11.77 -5.40
CA LEU A 122 4.16 -11.47 -6.77
C LEU A 122 2.73 -11.94 -7.03
N ALA A 123 2.35 -13.11 -6.54
CA ALA A 123 0.99 -13.62 -6.72
C ALA A 123 -0.05 -12.74 -6.03
N THR A 124 0.25 -12.29 -4.82
CA THR A 124 -0.62 -11.38 -4.07
C THR A 124 -0.70 -10.02 -4.78
N ALA A 125 0.44 -9.53 -5.28
CA ALA A 125 0.48 -8.27 -6.03
C ALA A 125 -0.43 -8.32 -7.26
N ALA A 126 -0.37 -9.40 -8.04
CA ALA A 126 -1.20 -9.55 -9.24
C ALA A 126 -2.70 -9.51 -8.88
N ARG A 127 -3.09 -10.22 -7.82
CA ARG A 127 -4.47 -10.25 -7.36
C ARG A 127 -4.94 -8.89 -6.87
N GLU A 128 -4.12 -8.23 -6.07
CA GLU A 128 -4.48 -6.93 -5.48
C GLU A 128 -4.55 -5.83 -6.53
N ILE A 129 -3.61 -5.82 -7.49
CA ILE A 129 -3.66 -4.88 -8.60
C ILE A 129 -4.96 -5.05 -9.39
N SER A 130 -5.30 -6.29 -9.76
CA SER A 130 -6.50 -6.57 -10.54
C SER A 130 -7.79 -6.24 -9.80
N PHE A 131 -7.76 -6.22 -8.48
CA PHE A 131 -8.93 -5.88 -7.68
C PHE A 131 -9.35 -4.42 -7.88
N PHE A 132 -8.39 -3.51 -7.99
CA PHE A 132 -8.67 -2.08 -8.06
C PHE A 132 -8.34 -1.42 -9.40
N PHE A 133 -7.52 -2.04 -10.23
CA PHE A 133 -7.09 -1.45 -11.51
C PHE A 133 -7.39 -2.38 -12.66
N SER A 134 -7.88 -1.79 -13.77
CA SER A 134 -7.94 -2.50 -15.04
C SER A 134 -6.61 -2.33 -15.78
N ASP A 135 -6.35 -3.19 -16.76
CA ASP A 135 -5.08 -3.16 -17.50
C ASP A 135 -4.82 -1.81 -18.18
N ASP A 136 -5.87 -1.16 -18.67
CA ASP A 136 -5.75 0.13 -19.35
C ASP A 136 -5.48 1.29 -18.40
N GLU A 137 -5.59 1.07 -17.08
CA GLU A 137 -5.23 2.07 -16.09
C GLU A 137 -3.75 2.03 -15.72
N LEU A 138 -3.03 1.00 -16.16
CA LEU A 138 -1.61 0.83 -15.89
C LEU A 138 -0.81 1.49 -17.02
N CYS A 139 0.01 2.47 -16.66
CA CYS A 139 0.72 3.30 -17.63
C CYS A 139 2.19 2.90 -17.69
N ALA A 140 2.56 2.15 -18.73
CA ALA A 140 3.96 1.77 -18.92
C ALA A 140 4.83 3.02 -19.08
N ARG A 141 6.01 3.01 -18.46
CA ARG A 141 6.94 4.12 -18.60
C ARG A 141 7.66 4.03 -19.93
N THR A 142 7.49 5.07 -20.74
CA THR A 142 8.12 5.18 -22.07
C THR A 142 9.18 6.28 -22.11
N ARG A 143 9.36 7.00 -21.03
CA ARG A 143 10.34 8.09 -20.92
C ARG A 143 11.02 8.05 -19.58
#